data_7832ae6aa8e3965d3d97115d2423ff38
#
_entry.id   7832ae6aa8e3965d3d97115d2423ff38
#
_cell.length_a   1.000
_cell.length_b   1.000
_cell.length_c   1.000
_cell.angle_alpha   90.00
_cell.angle_beta   90.00
_cell.angle_gamma   90.00
#
_symmetry.space_group_name_H-M   'P 1'
#
loop_
_entity.id
_entity.type
_entity.pdbx_description
1 polymer ?
#
loop_
_entity_poly.entity_id
_entity_poly.type
_entity_poly.pdbx_seq_one_letter_code
_entity_poly.pdbx_strand_id
1 'polypeptide(L)'
;QYKNKRKRIGSMLLCDESEAELGEFPRSVDPSRYFPSAPSLECTLLGDLVTNRTDFAMDGAVVSFDENFYLGKVDFEIEIEGEESSIVALVGLLSPVGESKKGNGKFSRFLNEFRKYHN
;
A
#
# COMPACT_ATOMS: atom_id res chain seq x y z
N GLN A 1 -0.66 9.22 -2.78
CA GLN A 1 -0.51 8.67 -1.43
C GLN A 1 0.94 8.73 -0.98
N TYR A 2 1.18 9.18 0.26
CA TYR A 2 2.49 9.23 0.88
C TYR A 2 2.49 8.40 2.15
N LYS A 3 3.45 7.46 2.27
CA LYS A 3 3.56 6.55 3.41
C LYS A 3 4.86 6.78 4.19
N ASN A 4 4.72 6.99 5.50
CA ASN A 4 5.84 7.01 6.43
C ASN A 4 5.90 5.68 7.18
N LYS A 5 6.98 4.94 7.03
CA LYS A 5 7.20 3.69 7.73
C LYS A 5 7.49 3.98 9.20
N ARG A 6 6.74 3.37 10.11
CA ARG A 6 6.91 3.53 11.56
C ARG A 6 7.66 2.39 12.18
N LYS A 7 7.07 1.20 12.20
CA LYS A 7 7.65 0.02 12.85
C LYS A 7 7.04 -1.26 12.27
N ARG A 8 7.62 -2.40 12.65
CA ARG A 8 7.07 -3.71 12.32
C ARG A 8 6.35 -4.32 13.52
N ILE A 9 5.25 -5.01 13.23
CA ILE A 9 4.53 -5.88 14.19
C ILE A 9 4.56 -7.27 13.55
N GLY A 10 5.45 -8.13 14.05
CA GLY A 10 5.71 -9.42 13.39
C GLY A 10 6.24 -9.22 11.98
N SER A 11 5.58 -9.79 10.98
CA SER A 11 5.89 -9.60 9.55
C SER A 11 5.20 -8.38 8.94
N MET A 12 4.30 -7.71 9.67
CA MET A 12 3.57 -6.54 9.18
C MET A 12 4.36 -5.25 9.36
N LEU A 13 4.29 -4.38 8.37
CA LEU A 13 4.84 -3.03 8.43
C LEU A 13 3.72 -2.05 8.76
N LEU A 14 3.87 -1.34 9.89
CA LEU A 14 2.97 -0.26 10.28
C LEU A 14 3.44 1.04 9.63
N CYS A 15 2.53 1.73 8.92
CA CYS A 15 2.81 2.99 8.24
C CYS A 15 1.79 4.06 8.63
N ASP A 16 2.24 5.31 8.66
CA ASP A 16 1.34 6.45 8.59
C ASP A 16 1.14 6.83 7.13
N GLU A 17 -0.10 7.10 6.74
CA GLU A 17 -0.45 7.44 5.37
C GLU A 17 -1.04 8.84 5.27
N SER A 18 -0.70 9.55 4.20
CA SER A 18 -1.30 10.82 3.82
C SER A 18 -1.74 10.74 2.36
N GLU A 19 -2.84 11.42 2.03
CA GLU A 19 -3.40 11.43 0.70
C GLU A 19 -3.56 12.86 0.19
N ALA A 20 -3.39 13.03 -1.12
CA ALA A 20 -3.71 14.26 -1.83
C ALA A 20 -4.43 13.91 -3.12
N GLU A 21 -5.44 14.70 -3.48
CA GLU A 21 -6.16 14.53 -4.73
C GLU A 21 -5.47 15.31 -5.86
N LEU A 22 -5.37 14.68 -7.00
CA LEU A 22 -4.91 15.29 -8.24
C LEU A 22 -6.11 15.36 -9.20
N GLY A 23 -6.38 16.54 -9.76
CA GLY A 23 -7.51 16.73 -10.66
C GLY A 23 -7.39 15.97 -11.98
N GLU A 24 -6.16 15.74 -12.44
CA GLU A 24 -5.82 14.96 -13.62
C GLU A 24 -4.59 14.11 -13.34
N PHE A 25 -4.36 13.08 -14.16
CA PHE A 25 -3.14 12.27 -14.08
C PHE A 25 -1.99 13.07 -14.72
N PRO A 26 -1.10 13.67 -13.95
CA PRO A 26 0.06 14.37 -14.52
C PRO A 26 1.11 13.36 -15.00
N ARG A 27 1.88 13.74 -16.01
CA ARG A 27 3.03 12.94 -16.45
C ARG A 27 4.18 12.99 -15.44
N SER A 28 4.27 14.08 -14.70
CA SER A 28 5.23 14.23 -13.62
C SER A 28 4.64 15.02 -12.46
N VAL A 29 5.14 14.78 -11.26
CA VAL A 29 4.68 15.43 -10.04
C VAL A 29 5.85 15.54 -9.06
N ASP A 30 5.90 16.67 -8.33
CA ASP A 30 6.79 16.84 -7.19
C ASP A 30 6.00 16.57 -5.90
N PRO A 31 6.27 15.46 -5.18
CA PRO A 31 5.53 15.11 -3.97
C PRO A 31 5.60 16.16 -2.87
N SER A 32 6.68 16.96 -2.80
CA SER A 32 6.83 17.99 -1.77
C SER A 32 5.78 19.10 -1.86
N ARG A 33 5.14 19.25 -3.01
CA ARG A 33 4.05 20.21 -3.19
C ARG A 33 2.77 19.81 -2.48
N TYR A 34 2.61 18.52 -2.18
CA TYR A 34 1.40 17.96 -1.56
C TYR A 34 1.65 17.45 -0.14
N PHE A 35 2.87 17.02 0.15
CA PHE A 35 3.26 16.42 1.43
C PHE A 35 4.51 17.13 1.97
N PRO A 36 4.38 17.92 3.04
CA PRO A 36 5.51 18.74 3.55
C PRO A 36 6.76 17.94 3.92
N SER A 37 6.59 16.69 4.35
CA SER A 37 7.72 15.82 4.74
C SER A 37 8.31 15.01 3.58
N ALA A 38 7.72 15.09 2.39
CA ALA A 38 8.23 14.39 1.22
C ALA A 38 9.43 15.13 0.61
N PRO A 39 10.39 14.38 0.04
CA PRO A 39 11.53 15.01 -0.64
C PRO A 39 11.07 15.77 -1.89
N SER A 40 11.75 16.88 -2.19
CA SER A 40 11.54 17.63 -3.43
C SER A 40 12.29 16.93 -4.56
N LEU A 41 11.53 16.26 -5.44
CA LEU A 41 12.07 15.58 -6.61
C LEU A 41 10.97 15.40 -7.65
N GLU A 42 11.35 15.24 -8.90
CA GLU A 42 10.42 14.99 -9.97
C GLU A 42 10.14 13.49 -10.09
N CYS A 43 8.87 13.12 -9.90
CA CYS A 43 8.40 11.75 -10.12
C CYS A 43 7.67 11.67 -11.45
N THR A 44 8.06 10.72 -12.30
CA THR A 44 7.41 10.47 -13.60
C THR A 44 6.47 9.28 -13.54
N LEU A 45 5.40 9.33 -14.33
CA LEU A 45 4.45 8.22 -14.42
C LEU A 45 5.11 7.02 -15.09
N LEU A 46 5.12 5.87 -14.41
CA LEU A 46 5.65 4.62 -14.94
C LEU A 46 4.57 3.70 -15.51
N GLY A 47 3.36 3.82 -15.01
CA GLY A 47 2.25 2.96 -15.40
C GLY A 47 1.15 3.02 -14.35
N ASP A 48 0.25 2.06 -14.41
CA ASP A 48 -0.90 1.97 -13.52
C ASP A 48 -1.01 0.59 -12.87
N LEU A 49 -1.59 0.59 -11.69
CA LEU A 49 -1.97 -0.61 -10.96
C LEU A 49 -3.42 -0.42 -10.53
N VAL A 50 -4.27 -1.37 -10.85
CA VAL A 50 -5.69 -1.35 -10.48
C VAL A 50 -5.92 -2.30 -9.33
N THR A 51 -6.58 -1.82 -8.29
CA THR A 51 -6.96 -2.62 -7.13
C THR A 51 -8.47 -2.76 -7.07
N ASN A 52 -8.95 -3.99 -7.03
CA ASN A 52 -10.33 -4.30 -6.70
C ASN A 52 -10.39 -4.63 -5.21
N ARG A 53 -11.02 -3.77 -4.42
CA ARG A 53 -10.99 -3.83 -2.97
C ARG A 53 -12.37 -4.14 -2.38
N THR A 54 -12.37 -5.05 -1.40
CA THR A 54 -13.54 -5.33 -0.56
C THR A 54 -13.20 -5.01 0.89
N ASP A 55 -13.96 -4.12 1.51
CA ASP A 55 -13.72 -3.65 2.87
C ASP A 55 -14.69 -4.27 3.86
N PHE A 56 -14.18 -4.61 5.05
CA PHE A 56 -14.97 -5.05 6.18
C PHE A 56 -14.59 -4.23 7.42
N ALA A 57 -15.60 -3.67 8.11
CA ALA A 57 -15.38 -3.02 9.40
C ALA A 57 -15.34 -4.10 10.49
N MET A 58 -14.27 -4.14 11.28
CA MET A 58 -14.06 -5.11 12.36
C MET A 58 -13.32 -4.46 13.51
N ASP A 59 -13.88 -4.56 14.72
CA ASP A 59 -13.19 -4.17 15.97
C ASP A 59 -12.50 -2.80 15.94
N GLY A 60 -13.16 -1.81 15.37
CA GLY A 60 -12.64 -0.43 15.29
C GLY A 60 -11.62 -0.20 14.18
N ALA A 61 -11.44 -1.14 13.28
CA ALA A 61 -10.57 -1.03 12.11
C ALA A 61 -11.33 -1.43 10.85
N VAL A 62 -10.71 -1.18 9.71
CA VAL A 62 -11.17 -1.65 8.40
C VAL A 62 -10.18 -2.67 7.87
N VAL A 63 -10.67 -3.86 7.54
CA VAL A 63 -9.90 -4.93 6.89
C VAL A 63 -10.24 -4.91 5.41
N SER A 64 -9.25 -4.72 4.56
CA SER A 64 -9.41 -4.64 3.11
C SER A 64 -8.78 -5.86 2.45
N PHE A 65 -9.55 -6.52 1.58
CA PHE A 65 -9.08 -7.59 0.72
C PHE A 65 -8.87 -7.00 -0.67
N ASP A 66 -7.63 -6.99 -1.14
CA ASP A 66 -7.22 -6.40 -2.39
C ASP A 66 -6.87 -7.45 -3.42
N GLU A 67 -7.44 -7.29 -4.61
CA GLU A 67 -7.01 -7.97 -5.82
C GLU A 67 -6.35 -6.93 -6.73
N ASN A 68 -5.07 -7.10 -7.01
CA ASN A 68 -4.28 -6.12 -7.76
C ASN A 68 -3.96 -6.63 -9.15
N PHE A 69 -4.14 -5.76 -10.14
CA PHE A 69 -3.87 -6.01 -11.56
C PHE A 69 -2.82 -5.01 -12.04
N TYR A 70 -1.71 -5.50 -12.53
CA TYR A 70 -0.65 -4.64 -13.07
C TYR A 70 0.27 -5.42 -14.02
N LEU A 71 0.61 -4.83 -15.13
CA LEU A 71 1.58 -5.38 -16.10
C LEU A 71 1.32 -6.86 -16.46
N GLY A 72 0.05 -7.23 -16.61
CA GLY A 72 -0.36 -8.59 -16.92
C GLY A 72 -0.33 -9.58 -15.75
N LYS A 73 -0.06 -9.08 -14.55
CA LYS A 73 0.02 -9.87 -13.31
C LYS A 73 -1.17 -9.60 -12.41
N VAL A 74 -1.56 -10.61 -11.63
CA VAL A 74 -2.58 -10.50 -10.58
C VAL A 74 -1.96 -10.97 -9.27
N ASP A 75 -2.14 -10.20 -8.21
CA ASP A 75 -1.82 -10.66 -6.85
C ASP A 75 -2.87 -10.19 -5.84
N PHE A 76 -2.76 -10.71 -4.63
CA PHE A 76 -3.73 -10.46 -3.57
C PHE A 76 -3.02 -10.04 -2.30
N GLU A 77 -3.66 -9.15 -1.52
CA GLU A 77 -3.17 -8.77 -0.21
C GLU A 77 -4.30 -8.41 0.74
N ILE A 78 -3.98 -8.41 2.03
CA ILE A 78 -4.88 -7.95 3.08
C ILE A 78 -4.23 -6.73 3.73
N GLU A 79 -4.98 -5.63 3.84
CA GLU A 79 -4.59 -4.44 4.57
C GLU A 79 -5.50 -4.23 5.77
N ILE A 80 -4.96 -3.71 6.85
CA ILE A 80 -5.72 -3.35 8.06
C ILE A 80 -5.42 -1.90 8.39
N GLU A 81 -6.46 -1.06 8.41
CA GLU A 81 -6.37 0.35 8.77
C GLU A 81 -7.15 0.63 10.04
N GLY A 82 -6.57 1.40 10.96
CA GLY A 82 -7.21 1.78 12.20
C GLY A 82 -6.20 2.20 13.26
N GLU A 83 -6.66 2.27 14.51
CA GLU A 83 -5.81 2.47 15.66
C GLU A 83 -4.84 1.32 15.82
N GLU A 84 -3.62 1.58 16.29
CA GLU A 84 -2.60 0.55 16.44
C GLU A 84 -3.08 -0.63 17.30
N SER A 85 -3.79 -0.37 18.41
CA SER A 85 -4.34 -1.41 19.28
C SER A 85 -5.34 -2.32 18.54
N SER A 86 -6.18 -1.76 17.68
CA SER A 86 -7.12 -2.52 16.86
C SER A 86 -6.40 -3.37 15.82
N ILE A 87 -5.37 -2.84 15.20
CA ILE A 87 -4.55 -3.57 14.21
C ILE A 87 -3.88 -4.78 14.88
N VAL A 88 -3.26 -4.59 16.05
CA VAL A 88 -2.61 -5.69 16.78
C VAL A 88 -3.61 -6.78 17.15
N ALA A 89 -4.80 -6.41 17.64
CA ALA A 89 -5.86 -7.37 17.98
C ALA A 89 -6.32 -8.17 16.76
N LEU A 90 -6.53 -7.50 15.61
CA LEU A 90 -6.98 -8.17 14.38
C LEU A 90 -5.91 -9.08 13.79
N VAL A 91 -4.64 -8.71 13.87
CA VAL A 91 -3.53 -9.59 13.45
C VAL A 91 -3.57 -10.89 14.25
N GLY A 92 -3.81 -10.80 15.57
CA GLY A 92 -3.98 -11.99 16.42
C GLY A 92 -5.17 -12.84 16.01
N LEU A 93 -6.31 -12.22 15.69
CA LEU A 93 -7.52 -12.94 15.26
C LEU A 93 -7.37 -13.60 13.89
N LEU A 94 -6.61 -13.01 12.99
CA LEU A 94 -6.39 -13.54 11.65
C LEU A 94 -5.31 -14.62 11.58
N SER A 95 -4.48 -14.76 12.62
CA SER A 95 -3.39 -15.73 12.65
C SER A 95 -3.82 -17.19 12.42
N PRO A 96 -5.02 -17.66 12.84
CA PRO A 96 -5.48 -19.01 12.52
C PRO A 96 -5.82 -19.22 11.04
N VAL A 97 -6.08 -18.16 10.28
CA VAL A 97 -6.37 -18.24 8.84
C VAL A 97 -5.11 -18.50 8.03
N GLY A 98 -3.96 -18.12 8.56
CA GLY A 98 -2.65 -18.34 7.94
C GLY A 98 -1.61 -17.43 8.55
N GLU A 99 -0.34 -17.77 8.40
CA GLU A 99 0.75 -16.91 8.82
C GLU A 99 0.90 -15.72 7.88
N SER A 100 1.07 -14.52 8.44
CA SER A 100 1.43 -13.37 7.64
C SER A 100 2.87 -13.54 7.15
N LYS A 101 3.09 -13.42 5.85
CA LYS A 101 4.42 -13.49 5.25
C LYS A 101 4.93 -12.06 5.04
N LYS A 102 6.24 -11.87 5.23
CA LYS A 102 6.89 -10.63 4.85
C LYS A 102 6.72 -10.44 3.35
N GLY A 103 5.86 -9.49 2.95
CA GLY A 103 5.63 -9.14 1.56
C GLY A 103 6.29 -7.83 1.18
N ASN A 104 6.48 -7.63 -0.12
CA ASN A 104 6.86 -6.35 -0.69
C ASN A 104 5.60 -5.49 -0.90
N GLY A 105 5.71 -4.17 -0.73
CA GLY A 105 4.61 -3.25 -1.02
C GLY A 105 4.22 -3.25 -2.50
N LYS A 106 3.04 -2.72 -2.82
CA LYS A 106 2.52 -2.64 -4.20
C LYS A 106 3.50 -2.02 -5.17
N PHE A 107 4.10 -0.89 -4.80
CA PHE A 107 5.08 -0.21 -5.65
C PHE A 107 6.30 -1.07 -5.94
N SER A 108 6.83 -1.75 -4.93
CA SER A 108 7.99 -2.64 -5.10
C SER A 108 7.66 -3.81 -6.03
N ARG A 109 6.48 -4.39 -5.88
CA ARG A 109 6.02 -5.48 -6.75
C ARG A 109 5.84 -5.01 -8.19
N PHE A 110 5.21 -3.85 -8.38
CA PHE A 110 5.06 -3.21 -9.69
C PHE A 110 6.44 -2.95 -10.33
N LEU A 111 7.36 -2.35 -9.58
CA LEU A 111 8.68 -1.99 -10.10
C LEU A 111 9.50 -3.22 -10.48
N ASN A 112 9.41 -4.30 -9.69
CA ASN A 112 10.08 -5.56 -10.02
C ASN A 112 9.54 -6.14 -11.33
N GLU A 113 8.24 -6.11 -11.53
CA GLU A 113 7.62 -6.57 -12.78
C GLU A 113 7.98 -5.67 -13.97
N PHE A 114 7.93 -4.34 -13.77
CA PHE A 114 8.31 -3.35 -14.77
C PHE A 114 9.74 -3.56 -15.28
N ARG A 115 10.68 -3.83 -14.39
CA ARG A 115 12.09 -4.05 -14.74
C ARG A 115 12.32 -5.27 -15.61
N LYS A 116 11.45 -6.28 -15.56
CA LYS A 116 11.55 -7.46 -16.43
C LYS A 116 11.36 -7.11 -17.91
N TYR A 117 10.60 -6.07 -18.20
CA TYR A 117 10.24 -5.66 -19.56
C TYR A 117 10.99 -4.41 -20.05
N HIS A 118 11.66 -3.69 -19.16
CA HIS A 118 12.27 -2.38 -19.44
C HIS A 118 13.74 -2.29 -18.99
N ASN A 119 14.45 -3.36 -19.10
CA ASN A 119 15.90 -3.37 -18.84
C ASN A 119 16.68 -2.72 -19.98
#